data_ae99a161e8bed9a788cc5eb91be365f0
#
_entry.id   ae99a161e8bed9a788cc5eb91be365f0
#
_cell.length_a   1.000
_cell.length_b   1.000
_cell.length_c   1.000
_cell.angle_alpha   90.00
_cell.angle_beta   90.00
_cell.angle_gamma   90.00
#
_symmetry.space_group_name_H-M   'P 1'
#
loop_
_entity.id
_entity.type
_entity.pdbx_description
1 polymer ?
#
loop_
_entity_poly.entity_id
_entity_poly.type
_entity_poly.pdbx_seq_one_letter_code
_entity_poly.pdbx_strand_id
1 'polypeptide(L)'
;MGIVIREYQTEDVTAAITIWNQVVEDGVAFPQEENLTEETGDAFFKEQTYTGIAVNTDNNEIVGLYILHPNNVGRCGHICNASYTVRRDFRGEHIGEKLVLDCLAQAKEKGFRVMQFNAVVANNTHALHLYERIGFTRLGVIPQGFTMPDGHYEDIIPHYYVL
;
A
#
# COMPACT_ATOMS: atom_id res chain seq x y z
N MET A 1 -6.58 14.73 -16.15
CA MET A 1 -6.87 13.34 -15.75
C MET A 1 -7.58 13.34 -14.41
N GLY A 2 -8.76 12.72 -14.34
CA GLY A 2 -9.49 12.50 -13.08
C GLY A 2 -9.16 11.14 -12.49
N ILE A 3 -9.02 11.06 -11.17
CA ILE A 3 -8.83 9.80 -10.45
C ILE A 3 -9.96 9.65 -9.43
N VAL A 4 -10.65 8.51 -9.50
CA VAL A 4 -11.67 8.10 -8.52
C VAL A 4 -11.18 6.83 -7.84
N ILE A 5 -11.37 6.74 -6.53
CA ILE A 5 -11.01 5.54 -5.77
C ILE A 5 -12.31 4.87 -5.30
N ARG A 6 -12.43 3.59 -5.59
CA ARG A 6 -13.58 2.76 -5.24
C ARG A 6 -13.15 1.41 -4.70
N GLU A 7 -14.10 0.69 -4.13
CA GLU A 7 -13.83 -0.67 -3.62
C GLU A 7 -13.55 -1.65 -4.76
N TYR A 8 -12.66 -2.60 -4.49
CA TYR A 8 -12.30 -3.70 -5.38
C TYR A 8 -13.51 -4.57 -5.71
N GLN A 9 -13.58 -5.00 -6.97
CA GLN A 9 -14.53 -5.98 -7.48
C GLN A 9 -13.79 -7.08 -8.23
N THR A 10 -14.38 -8.27 -8.35
CA THR A 10 -13.74 -9.42 -9.02
C THR A 10 -13.25 -9.09 -10.44
N GLU A 11 -13.99 -8.25 -11.15
CA GLU A 11 -13.64 -7.82 -12.52
C GLU A 11 -12.32 -7.06 -12.57
N ASP A 12 -11.84 -6.55 -11.44
CA ASP A 12 -10.59 -5.79 -11.36
C ASP A 12 -9.34 -6.67 -11.26
N VAL A 13 -9.51 -7.99 -11.07
CA VAL A 13 -8.42 -8.89 -10.66
C VAL A 13 -7.23 -8.85 -11.61
N THR A 14 -7.45 -8.91 -12.92
CA THR A 14 -6.35 -8.97 -13.91
C THR A 14 -5.48 -7.70 -13.85
N ALA A 15 -6.10 -6.53 -13.82
CA ALA A 15 -5.37 -5.26 -13.71
C ALA A 15 -4.70 -5.11 -12.34
N ALA A 16 -5.39 -5.49 -11.27
CA ALA A 16 -4.89 -5.37 -9.91
C ALA A 16 -3.65 -6.23 -9.69
N ILE A 17 -3.64 -7.49 -10.10
CA ILE A 17 -2.48 -8.37 -9.95
C ILE A 17 -1.30 -7.90 -10.81
N THR A 18 -1.56 -7.36 -11.99
CA THR A 18 -0.50 -6.82 -12.85
C THR A 18 0.23 -5.68 -12.14
N ILE A 19 -0.51 -4.75 -11.55
CA ILE A 19 0.07 -3.61 -10.84
C ILE A 19 0.76 -4.07 -9.55
N TRP A 20 0.14 -4.96 -8.78
CA TRP A 20 0.73 -5.52 -7.55
C TRP A 20 2.05 -6.23 -7.84
N ASN A 21 2.06 -7.10 -8.85
CA ASN A 21 3.23 -7.88 -9.20
C ASN A 21 4.40 -7.03 -9.70
N GLN A 22 4.13 -5.86 -10.31
CA GLN A 22 5.19 -4.92 -10.67
C GLN A 22 6.02 -4.51 -9.44
N VAL A 23 5.38 -4.24 -8.33
CA VAL A 23 6.05 -3.85 -7.08
C VAL A 23 6.77 -5.03 -6.44
N VAL A 24 6.16 -6.22 -6.47
CA VAL A 24 6.80 -7.46 -5.98
C VAL A 24 8.08 -7.76 -6.78
N GLU A 25 8.00 -7.66 -8.11
CA GLU A 25 9.14 -7.92 -9.00
C GLU A 25 10.25 -6.88 -8.86
N ASP A 26 9.90 -5.62 -8.62
CA ASP A 26 10.88 -4.56 -8.36
C ASP A 26 11.70 -4.84 -7.07
N GLY A 27 11.07 -5.45 -6.08
CA GLY A 27 11.76 -5.94 -4.87
C GLY A 27 12.32 -4.85 -3.96
N VAL A 28 11.82 -3.61 -4.04
CA VAL A 28 12.40 -2.46 -3.32
C VAL A 28 11.42 -1.81 -2.32
N ALA A 29 10.20 -2.31 -2.23
CA ALA A 29 9.16 -1.71 -1.36
C ALA A 29 8.35 -2.73 -0.57
N PHE A 30 7.89 -3.82 -1.19
CA PHE A 30 7.08 -4.83 -0.52
C PHE A 30 7.93 -5.98 0.00
N PRO A 31 7.61 -6.51 1.20
CA PRO A 31 8.30 -7.68 1.74
C PRO A 31 7.98 -8.98 0.98
N GLN A 32 6.87 -9.04 0.22
CA GLN A 32 6.47 -10.22 -0.53
C GLN A 32 7.44 -10.49 -1.68
N GLU A 33 7.75 -11.77 -1.90
CA GLU A 33 8.62 -12.23 -2.97
C GLU A 33 7.88 -12.99 -4.07
N GLU A 34 6.66 -13.44 -3.79
CA GLU A 34 5.86 -14.24 -4.73
C GLU A 34 4.79 -13.39 -5.41
N ASN A 35 4.63 -13.60 -6.72
CA ASN A 35 3.58 -12.97 -7.50
C ASN A 35 2.20 -13.58 -7.18
N LEU A 36 1.17 -12.77 -7.32
CA LEU A 36 -0.22 -13.22 -7.29
C LEU A 36 -0.62 -13.77 -8.67
N THR A 37 -1.48 -14.79 -8.67
CA THR A 37 -2.21 -15.26 -9.86
C THR A 37 -3.63 -14.70 -9.84
N GLU A 38 -4.40 -14.88 -10.91
CA GLU A 38 -5.81 -14.44 -10.91
C GLU A 38 -6.61 -15.12 -9.80
N GLU A 39 -6.39 -16.41 -9.58
CA GLU A 39 -7.07 -17.17 -8.53
C GLU A 39 -6.65 -16.70 -7.13
N THR A 40 -5.35 -16.69 -6.86
CA THR A 40 -4.85 -16.28 -5.54
C THR A 40 -5.06 -14.78 -5.28
N GLY A 41 -4.98 -13.96 -6.34
CA GLY A 41 -5.17 -12.52 -6.25
C GLY A 41 -6.59 -12.11 -5.88
N ASP A 42 -7.59 -12.71 -6.51
CA ASP A 42 -8.98 -12.38 -6.18
C ASP A 42 -9.29 -12.67 -4.70
N ALA A 43 -8.89 -13.85 -4.22
CA ALA A 43 -9.03 -14.20 -2.81
C ALA A 43 -8.27 -13.22 -1.91
N PHE A 44 -7.03 -12.90 -2.26
CA PHE A 44 -6.17 -11.98 -1.50
C PHE A 44 -6.81 -10.61 -1.33
N PHE A 45 -7.32 -10.02 -2.43
CA PHE A 45 -7.93 -8.69 -2.38
C PHE A 45 -9.28 -8.67 -1.66
N LYS A 46 -10.07 -9.74 -1.79
CA LYS A 46 -11.36 -9.86 -1.10
C LYS A 46 -11.25 -10.09 0.39
N GLU A 47 -10.20 -10.76 0.84
CA GLU A 47 -9.96 -11.06 2.26
C GLU A 47 -9.49 -9.84 3.06
N GLN A 48 -9.04 -8.78 2.40
CA GLN A 48 -8.66 -7.55 3.07
C GLN A 48 -9.87 -6.92 3.77
N THR A 49 -9.63 -6.12 4.80
CA THR A 49 -10.69 -5.29 5.38
C THR A 49 -11.29 -4.36 4.32
N TYR A 50 -10.42 -3.80 3.49
CA TYR A 50 -10.79 -2.99 2.33
C TYR A 50 -9.67 -3.02 1.30
N THR A 51 -10.04 -3.12 0.03
CA THR A 51 -9.11 -2.93 -1.09
C THR A 51 -9.64 -1.79 -1.94
N GLY A 52 -8.86 -0.71 -2.04
CA GLY A 52 -9.22 0.48 -2.83
C GLY A 52 -8.57 0.43 -4.21
N ILE A 53 -9.35 0.72 -5.23
CA ILE A 53 -8.92 0.72 -6.63
C ILE A 53 -8.98 2.14 -7.18
N ALA A 54 -7.85 2.65 -7.67
CA ALA A 54 -7.77 3.95 -8.33
C ALA A 54 -8.04 3.80 -9.83
N VAL A 55 -9.06 4.49 -10.31
CA VAL A 55 -9.52 4.45 -11.70
C VAL A 55 -9.30 5.80 -12.36
N ASN A 56 -8.69 5.79 -13.54
CA ASN A 56 -8.61 6.96 -14.40
C ASN A 56 -9.97 7.14 -15.10
N THR A 57 -10.65 8.25 -14.80
CA THR A 57 -12.00 8.49 -15.31
C THR A 57 -12.05 8.82 -16.80
N ASP A 58 -10.92 9.15 -17.42
CA ASP A 58 -10.89 9.46 -18.86
C ASP A 58 -11.07 8.20 -19.73
N ASN A 59 -10.60 7.04 -19.24
CA ASN A 59 -10.61 5.78 -20.00
C ASN A 59 -11.01 4.54 -19.19
N ASN A 60 -11.38 4.72 -17.93
CA ASN A 60 -11.74 3.64 -16.98
C ASN A 60 -10.61 2.63 -16.69
N GLU A 61 -9.36 2.98 -16.98
CA GLU A 61 -8.23 2.12 -16.61
C GLU A 61 -7.91 2.18 -15.14
N ILE A 62 -7.53 1.02 -14.59
CA ILE A 62 -7.03 0.91 -13.22
C ILE A 62 -5.57 1.34 -13.22
N VAL A 63 -5.22 2.29 -12.37
CA VAL A 63 -3.89 2.91 -12.32
C VAL A 63 -3.18 2.75 -10.99
N GLY A 64 -3.87 2.22 -9.99
CA GLY A 64 -3.28 1.95 -8.68
C GLY A 64 -4.26 1.26 -7.76
N LEU A 65 -3.74 0.82 -6.63
CA LEU A 65 -4.57 0.19 -5.60
C LEU A 65 -3.90 0.26 -4.22
N TYR A 66 -4.69 0.01 -3.19
CA TYR A 66 -4.17 -0.26 -1.86
C TYR A 66 -4.94 -1.40 -1.20
N ILE A 67 -4.29 -2.03 -0.23
CA ILE A 67 -4.93 -2.98 0.69
C ILE A 67 -4.88 -2.42 2.10
N LEU A 68 -5.93 -2.68 2.87
CA LEU A 68 -6.08 -2.28 4.27
C LEU A 68 -6.43 -3.51 5.10
N HIS A 69 -5.70 -3.76 6.16
CA HIS A 69 -5.91 -4.92 7.03
C HIS A 69 -5.43 -4.63 8.46
N PRO A 70 -5.86 -5.43 9.46
CA PRO A 70 -5.29 -5.31 10.79
C PRO A 70 -3.79 -5.58 10.77
N ASN A 71 -3.03 -4.81 11.56
CA ASN A 71 -1.59 -5.04 11.73
C ASN A 71 -1.29 -6.03 12.86
N ASN A 72 -2.26 -6.25 13.75
CA ASN A 72 -2.10 -7.07 14.93
C ASN A 72 -3.43 -7.72 15.31
N VAL A 73 -3.45 -8.42 16.42
CA VAL A 73 -4.60 -9.21 16.87
C VAL A 73 -5.09 -8.79 18.25
N GLY A 74 -6.31 -9.22 18.59
CA GLY A 74 -6.86 -9.06 19.93
C GLY A 74 -6.87 -7.61 20.42
N ARG A 75 -6.23 -7.35 21.53
CA ARG A 75 -6.18 -6.01 22.15
C ARG A 75 -5.43 -4.96 21.34
N CYS A 76 -4.66 -5.38 20.31
CA CYS A 76 -3.99 -4.51 19.36
C CYS A 76 -4.64 -4.55 17.96
N GLY A 77 -5.80 -5.19 17.82
CA GLY A 77 -6.49 -5.36 16.54
C GLY A 77 -7.08 -4.06 15.96
N HIS A 78 -7.08 -2.97 16.71
CA HIS A 78 -7.47 -1.64 16.26
C HIS A 78 -6.34 -0.87 15.57
N ILE A 79 -5.15 -1.46 15.47
CA ILE A 79 -4.04 -0.95 14.68
C ILE A 79 -4.09 -1.62 13.32
N CYS A 80 -4.16 -0.83 12.25
CA CYS A 80 -4.17 -1.33 10.88
C CYS A 80 -2.83 -1.11 10.18
N ASN A 81 -2.67 -1.79 9.06
CA ASN A 81 -1.56 -1.61 8.13
C ASN A 81 -2.13 -1.52 6.72
N ALA A 82 -1.37 -0.97 5.81
CA ALA A 82 -1.75 -0.83 4.42
C ALA A 82 -0.54 -0.92 3.51
N SER A 83 -0.78 -1.29 2.26
CA SER A 83 0.23 -1.27 1.20
C SER A 83 -0.38 -0.59 -0.02
N TYR A 84 0.39 0.28 -0.66
CA TYR A 84 -0.06 1.09 -1.80
C TYR A 84 0.80 0.78 -3.01
N THR A 85 0.19 0.75 -4.17
CA THR A 85 0.92 0.60 -5.43
C THR A 85 0.30 1.43 -6.53
N VAL A 86 1.15 2.03 -7.37
CA VAL A 86 0.75 2.82 -8.53
C VAL A 86 1.38 2.17 -9.76
N ARG A 87 0.60 2.05 -10.84
CA ARG A 87 1.09 1.50 -12.10
C ARG A 87 2.31 2.33 -12.56
N ARG A 88 3.35 1.66 -13.08
CA ARG A 88 4.64 2.29 -13.38
C ARG A 88 4.53 3.53 -14.25
N ASP A 89 3.67 3.49 -15.28
CA ASP A 89 3.50 4.58 -16.23
C ASP A 89 2.68 5.76 -15.70
N PHE A 90 2.13 5.63 -14.47
CA PHE A 90 1.38 6.68 -13.76
C PHE A 90 2.08 7.20 -12.52
N ARG A 91 3.31 6.80 -12.26
CA ARG A 91 4.10 7.34 -11.14
C ARG A 91 4.43 8.81 -11.40
N GLY A 92 4.43 9.62 -10.32
CA GLY A 92 4.64 11.05 -10.43
C GLY A 92 3.37 11.88 -10.64
N GLU A 93 2.20 11.25 -10.73
CA GLU A 93 0.90 11.90 -10.94
C GLU A 93 0.10 12.11 -9.64
N HIS A 94 0.77 12.01 -8.48
CA HIS A 94 0.15 12.15 -7.15
C HIS A 94 -0.95 11.13 -6.82
N ILE A 95 -1.00 10.01 -7.53
CA ILE A 95 -1.99 8.94 -7.30
C ILE A 95 -1.72 8.26 -5.95
N GLY A 96 -0.45 8.05 -5.60
CA GLY A 96 -0.07 7.49 -4.30
C GLY A 96 -0.61 8.29 -3.12
N GLU A 97 -0.53 9.61 -3.18
CA GLU A 97 -1.09 10.49 -2.14
C GLU A 97 -2.60 10.31 -2.02
N LYS A 98 -3.32 10.27 -3.14
CA LYS A 98 -4.77 10.04 -3.16
C LYS A 98 -5.14 8.68 -2.55
N LEU A 99 -4.37 7.64 -2.86
CA LEU A 99 -4.56 6.30 -2.27
C LEU A 99 -4.38 6.32 -0.75
N VAL A 100 -3.34 6.98 -0.26
CA VAL A 100 -3.08 7.06 1.19
C VAL A 100 -4.21 7.83 1.89
N LEU A 101 -4.64 8.96 1.36
CA LEU A 101 -5.71 9.76 1.95
C LEU A 101 -7.04 9.00 1.97
N ASP A 102 -7.40 8.31 0.89
CA ASP A 102 -8.59 7.46 0.84
C ASP A 102 -8.50 6.32 1.85
N CYS A 103 -7.34 5.68 1.94
CA CYS A 103 -7.10 4.59 2.89
C CYS A 103 -7.27 5.05 4.34
N LEU A 104 -6.75 6.23 4.70
CA LEU A 104 -6.94 6.80 6.04
C LEU A 104 -8.42 7.01 6.35
N ALA A 105 -9.20 7.52 5.39
CA ALA A 105 -10.64 7.72 5.55
C ALA A 105 -11.37 6.38 5.72
N GLN A 106 -11.05 5.37 4.92
CA GLN A 106 -11.63 4.03 5.03
C GLN A 106 -11.24 3.34 6.33
N ALA A 107 -9.99 3.48 6.76
CA ALA A 107 -9.53 2.90 8.02
C ALA A 107 -10.31 3.47 9.22
N LYS A 108 -10.52 4.77 9.24
CA LYS A 108 -11.31 5.44 10.27
C LYS A 108 -12.77 4.95 10.26
N GLU A 109 -13.37 4.88 9.08
CA GLU A 109 -14.76 4.39 8.91
C GLU A 109 -14.92 2.94 9.36
N LYS A 110 -13.92 2.08 9.11
CA LYS A 110 -13.92 0.68 9.55
C LYS A 110 -13.63 0.49 11.04
N GLY A 111 -13.40 1.57 11.78
CA GLY A 111 -13.24 1.51 13.23
C GLY A 111 -11.80 1.35 13.71
N PHE A 112 -10.81 1.39 12.84
CA PHE A 112 -9.41 1.43 13.26
C PHE A 112 -9.09 2.77 13.93
N ARG A 113 -8.12 2.76 14.83
CA ARG A 113 -7.73 3.94 15.59
C ARG A 113 -6.34 4.44 15.25
N VAL A 114 -5.48 3.56 14.76
CA VAL A 114 -4.09 3.87 14.42
C VAL A 114 -3.72 3.09 13.16
N MET A 115 -3.04 3.75 12.24
CA MET A 115 -2.39 3.09 11.11
C MET A 115 -0.89 3.02 11.36
N GLN A 116 -0.30 1.85 11.15
CA GLN A 116 1.14 1.62 11.32
C GLN A 116 1.73 1.02 10.05
N PHE A 117 2.82 1.61 9.57
CA PHE A 117 3.64 1.00 8.53
C PHE A 117 4.84 0.34 9.19
N ASN A 118 5.11 -0.91 8.82
CA ASN A 118 6.13 -1.71 9.48
C ASN A 118 7.52 -1.60 8.84
N ALA A 119 7.58 -1.40 7.52
CA ALA A 119 8.82 -1.61 6.78
C ALA A 119 8.96 -0.62 5.60
N VAL A 120 8.93 0.68 5.89
CA VAL A 120 9.26 1.69 4.87
C VAL A 120 10.77 1.69 4.71
N VAL A 121 11.25 1.33 3.51
CA VAL A 121 12.68 1.22 3.24
C VAL A 121 13.34 2.60 3.27
N ALA A 122 14.45 2.73 3.99
CA ALA A 122 15.09 4.03 4.25
C ALA A 122 15.55 4.76 2.99
N ASN A 123 15.85 4.05 1.90
CA ASN A 123 16.23 4.67 0.62
C ASN A 123 15.03 5.04 -0.26
N ASN A 124 13.81 4.69 0.14
CA ASN A 124 12.59 5.11 -0.56
C ASN A 124 12.21 6.53 -0.12
N THR A 125 13.00 7.50 -0.57
CA THR A 125 12.85 8.91 -0.16
C THR A 125 11.52 9.50 -0.58
N HIS A 126 10.96 9.06 -1.71
CA HIS A 126 9.66 9.52 -2.18
C HIS A 126 8.55 9.13 -1.19
N ALA A 127 8.53 7.89 -0.73
CA ALA A 127 7.55 7.42 0.25
C ALA A 127 7.73 8.13 1.60
N LEU A 128 8.97 8.28 2.06
CA LEU A 128 9.27 8.96 3.32
C LEU A 128 8.76 10.42 3.32
N HIS A 129 8.99 11.15 2.24
CA HIS A 129 8.51 12.53 2.10
C HIS A 129 6.98 12.60 2.02
N LEU A 130 6.35 11.66 1.31
CA LEU A 130 4.89 11.57 1.20
C LEU A 130 4.25 11.37 2.57
N TYR A 131 4.73 10.41 3.35
CA TYR A 131 4.17 10.10 4.67
C TYR A 131 4.39 11.23 5.66
N GLU A 132 5.56 11.87 5.63
CA GLU A 132 5.84 13.04 6.45
C GLU A 132 4.88 14.21 6.12
N ARG A 133 4.68 14.48 4.84
CA ARG A 133 3.76 15.55 4.37
C ARG A 133 2.32 15.29 4.80
N ILE A 134 1.87 14.04 4.79
CA ILE A 134 0.52 13.66 5.23
C ILE A 134 0.38 13.75 6.75
N GLY A 135 1.44 13.60 7.50
CA GLY A 135 1.46 13.73 8.95
C GLY A 135 1.78 12.46 9.73
N PHE A 136 2.34 11.45 9.07
CA PHE A 136 2.84 10.27 9.78
C PHE A 136 4.04 10.62 10.64
N THR A 137 4.17 9.93 11.76
CA THR A 137 5.31 10.04 12.68
C THR A 137 6.25 8.86 12.49
N ARG A 138 7.54 9.13 12.36
CA ARG A 138 8.58 8.08 12.32
C ARG A 138 8.82 7.56 13.72
N LEU A 139 8.91 6.23 13.87
CA LEU A 139 9.15 5.58 15.17
C LEU A 139 10.64 5.33 15.46
N GLY A 140 11.47 5.40 14.45
CA GLY A 140 12.90 5.12 14.57
C GLY A 140 13.40 4.33 13.38
N VAL A 141 14.57 3.72 13.52
CA VAL A 141 15.22 2.96 12.45
C VAL A 141 15.50 1.53 12.94
N ILE A 142 15.08 0.54 12.16
CA ILE A 142 15.50 -0.84 12.35
C ILE A 142 16.62 -1.09 11.34
N PRO A 143 17.87 -1.27 11.79
CA PRO A 143 18.99 -1.51 10.88
C PRO A 143 18.80 -2.82 10.11
N GLN A 144 19.15 -2.81 8.83
CA GLN A 144 19.19 -4.01 8.00
C GLN A 144 17.87 -4.79 7.94
N GLY A 145 16.74 -4.07 8.00
CA GLY A 145 15.42 -4.68 8.09
C GLY A 145 14.84 -5.19 6.77
N PHE A 146 15.44 -4.85 5.63
CA PHE A 146 14.92 -5.19 4.31
C PHE A 146 16.04 -5.72 3.40
N THR A 147 15.82 -6.91 2.82
CA THR A 147 16.75 -7.51 1.86
C THR A 147 16.46 -6.96 0.46
N MET A 148 17.42 -6.27 -0.13
CA MET A 148 17.31 -5.73 -1.48
C MET A 148 17.53 -6.82 -2.54
N PRO A 149 17.12 -6.59 -3.83
CA PRO A 149 17.25 -7.60 -4.89
C PRO A 149 18.68 -8.11 -5.13
N ASP A 150 19.70 -7.28 -4.89
CA ASP A 150 21.11 -7.67 -5.03
C ASP A 150 21.67 -8.42 -3.81
N GLY A 151 20.85 -8.61 -2.77
CA GLY A 151 21.21 -9.32 -1.55
C GLY A 151 21.78 -8.45 -0.43
N HIS A 152 22.03 -7.14 -0.66
CA HIS A 152 22.39 -6.27 0.45
C HIS A 152 21.17 -5.88 1.27
N TYR A 153 21.39 -5.39 2.49
CA TYR A 153 20.32 -5.00 3.41
C TYR A 153 20.23 -3.49 3.50
N GLU A 154 18.98 -3.01 3.57
CA GLU A 154 18.67 -1.60 3.84
C GLU A 154 17.95 -1.48 5.17
N ASP A 155 18.05 -0.31 5.79
CA ASP A 155 17.30 0.01 7.00
C ASP A 155 15.82 0.19 6.68
N ILE A 156 14.96 -0.07 7.67
CA ILE A 156 13.53 0.23 7.59
C ILE A 156 13.12 1.20 8.68
N ILE A 157 12.10 2.01 8.38
CA ILE A 157 11.63 3.06 9.27
C ILE A 157 10.12 2.86 9.52
N PRO A 158 9.73 2.27 10.65
CA PRO A 158 8.32 2.18 11.01
C PRO A 158 7.70 3.56 11.23
N HIS A 159 6.43 3.68 10.86
CA HIS A 159 5.65 4.92 10.99
C HIS A 159 4.29 4.63 11.61
N TYR A 160 3.68 5.63 12.22
CA TYR A 160 2.28 5.55 12.63
C TYR A 160 1.54 6.85 12.33
N TYR A 161 0.20 6.73 12.29
CA TYR A 161 -0.73 7.83 12.13
C TYR A 161 -1.96 7.57 13.01
N VAL A 162 -2.36 8.53 13.83
CA VAL A 162 -3.58 8.42 14.65
C VAL A 162 -4.78 8.86 13.81
N LEU A 163 -5.74 7.97 13.64
CA LEU A 163 -6.92 8.18 12.79
C LEU A 163 -7.99 9.08 13.43
#